data_208117bc7107e69054065fec1c0a1d7f
#
_entry.id   208117bc7107e69054065fec1c0a1d7f
#
_cell.length_a   1.000
_cell.length_b   1.000
_cell.length_c   1.000
_cell.angle_alpha   90.00
_cell.angle_beta   90.00
_cell.angle_gamma   90.00
#
_symmetry.space_group_name_H-M   'P 1'
#
loop_
_entity.id
_entity.type
_entity.pdbx_description
1 polymer ?
#
loop_
_entity_poly.entity_id
_entity_poly.type
_entity_poly.pdbx_seq_one_letter_code
_entity_poly.pdbx_strand_id
1 'polypeptide(L)'
;GVTYVNINGEIIKTLLPDMSNISIKEINILDIDNRQFLQSIDKDLQQCIKDEKYKQLIKTVDSDEKVCILKKEKSSDCPSAFLITVQSKEDTQLIWITGDMRKEDLEKLLKKL
;
A
#
# COMPACT_ATOMS: atom_id res chain seq x y z
N GLY A 1 14.62 -6.68 -11.27
CA GLY A 1 13.48 -7.54 -11.41
C GLY A 1 12.22 -7.02 -10.72
N VAL A 2 11.18 -7.79 -10.85
CA VAL A 2 9.87 -7.49 -10.25
C VAL A 2 9.45 -8.63 -9.37
N THR A 3 9.10 -8.34 -8.12
CA THR A 3 8.57 -9.32 -7.18
C THR A 3 7.15 -8.92 -6.79
N TYR A 4 6.24 -9.88 -6.87
CA TYR A 4 4.84 -9.67 -6.49
C TYR A 4 4.44 -10.68 -5.42
N VAL A 5 3.80 -10.19 -4.35
CA VAL A 5 3.30 -11.04 -3.26
C VAL A 5 1.85 -10.67 -2.99
N ASN A 6 1.00 -11.69 -2.90
CA ASN A 6 -0.40 -11.54 -2.49
C ASN A 6 -0.61 -12.31 -1.19
N ILE A 7 -1.18 -11.65 -0.19
CA ILE A 7 -1.45 -12.24 1.12
C ILE A 7 -2.95 -12.15 1.40
N ASN A 8 -3.56 -13.31 1.63
CA ASN A 8 -4.97 -13.39 2.00
C ASN A 8 -5.18 -12.93 3.44
N GLY A 9 -6.29 -12.22 3.70
CA GLY A 9 -6.59 -11.67 5.01
C GLY A 9 -6.73 -12.71 6.12
N GLU A 10 -7.17 -13.91 5.81
CA GLU A 10 -7.29 -14.97 6.81
C GLU A 10 -5.93 -15.44 7.32
N ILE A 11 -4.94 -15.45 6.45
CA ILE A 11 -3.56 -15.78 6.84
C ILE A 11 -3.03 -14.71 7.80
N ILE A 12 -3.38 -13.46 7.57
CA ILE A 12 -2.97 -12.36 8.46
C ILE A 12 -3.51 -12.56 9.85
N LYS A 13 -4.78 -12.98 9.99
CA LYS A 13 -5.38 -13.27 11.30
C LYS A 13 -4.65 -14.39 12.01
N THR A 14 -4.16 -15.37 11.28
CA THR A 14 -3.41 -16.49 11.82
C THR A 14 -2.01 -16.07 12.28
N LEU A 15 -1.33 -15.28 11.46
CA LEU A 15 0.05 -14.82 11.73
C LEU A 15 0.11 -13.70 12.76
N LEU A 16 -0.92 -12.85 12.81
CA LEU A 16 -0.99 -11.69 13.70
C LEU A 16 -2.32 -11.72 14.46
N PRO A 17 -2.45 -12.58 15.49
CA PRO A 17 -3.71 -12.72 16.22
C PRO A 17 -4.22 -11.42 16.84
N ASP A 18 -3.32 -10.52 17.23
CA ASP A 18 -3.68 -9.22 17.80
C ASP A 18 -4.43 -8.33 16.79
N MET A 19 -4.35 -8.67 15.51
CA MET A 19 -5.01 -7.94 14.42
C MET A 19 -6.31 -8.61 13.99
N SER A 20 -6.80 -9.61 14.71
CA SER A 20 -7.99 -10.37 14.33
C SER A 20 -9.27 -9.54 14.29
N ASN A 21 -9.31 -8.41 14.99
CA ASN A 21 -10.45 -7.48 15.00
C ASN A 21 -10.47 -6.58 13.78
N ILE A 22 -9.42 -6.59 12.96
CA ILE A 22 -9.31 -5.74 11.79
C ILE A 22 -9.76 -6.53 10.57
N SER A 23 -10.66 -5.95 9.79
CA SER A 23 -11.18 -6.59 8.61
C SER A 23 -10.26 -6.32 7.41
N ILE A 24 -9.20 -7.12 7.29
CA ILE A 24 -8.30 -7.07 6.14
C ILE A 24 -8.73 -8.15 5.15
N LYS A 25 -8.98 -7.76 3.91
CA LYS A 25 -9.36 -8.69 2.85
C LYS A 25 -8.14 -9.29 2.17
N GLU A 26 -7.19 -8.44 1.79
CA GLU A 26 -5.93 -8.89 1.20
C GLU A 26 -4.87 -7.80 1.27
N ILE A 27 -3.62 -8.21 1.16
CA ILE A 27 -2.47 -7.32 1.01
C ILE A 27 -1.74 -7.74 -0.26
N ASN A 28 -1.47 -6.77 -1.13
CA ASN A 28 -0.69 -6.96 -2.34
C ASN A 28 0.57 -6.12 -2.25
N ILE A 29 1.71 -6.74 -2.48
CA ILE A 29 3.00 -6.07 -2.45
C ILE A 29 3.67 -6.24 -3.80
N LEU A 30 4.07 -5.13 -4.39
CA LEU A 30 4.81 -5.11 -5.64
C LEU A 30 6.13 -4.40 -5.38
N ASP A 31 7.24 -5.10 -5.62
CA ASP A 31 8.58 -4.56 -5.47
C ASP A 31 9.27 -4.57 -6.83
N ILE A 32 9.69 -3.40 -7.29
CA ILE A 32 10.30 -3.22 -8.61
C ILE A 32 11.69 -2.62 -8.40
N ASP A 33 12.73 -3.40 -8.69
CA ASP A 33 14.12 -3.02 -8.45
C ASP A 33 14.88 -2.66 -9.73
N ASN A 34 14.17 -2.43 -10.85
CA ASN A 34 14.77 -2.10 -12.12
C ASN A 34 14.70 -0.60 -12.41
N ARG A 35 15.85 0.07 -12.36
CA ARG A 35 15.94 1.52 -12.58
C ARG A 35 15.38 2.01 -13.90
N GLN A 36 15.41 1.18 -14.94
CA GLN A 36 14.91 1.58 -16.26
C GLN A 36 13.41 1.89 -16.27
N PHE A 37 12.67 1.33 -15.31
CA PHE A 37 11.22 1.47 -15.26
C PHE A 37 10.72 2.48 -14.23
N LEU A 38 11.60 3.02 -13.38
CA LEU A 38 11.16 3.86 -12.25
C LEU A 38 10.41 5.12 -12.70
N GLN A 39 10.86 5.77 -13.76
CA GLN A 39 10.19 6.98 -14.25
C GLN A 39 8.81 6.68 -14.82
N SER A 40 8.69 5.61 -15.62
CA SER A 40 7.40 5.18 -16.16
C SER A 40 6.44 4.77 -15.05
N ILE A 41 6.95 4.09 -14.04
CA ILE A 41 6.17 3.63 -12.89
C ILE A 41 5.64 4.82 -12.10
N ASP A 42 6.46 5.83 -11.86
CA ASP A 42 6.02 7.02 -11.14
C ASP A 42 4.88 7.73 -11.87
N LYS A 43 4.99 7.87 -13.19
CA LYS A 43 3.96 8.47 -14.01
C LYS A 43 2.67 7.67 -13.98
N ASP A 44 2.76 6.36 -14.15
CA ASP A 44 1.61 5.45 -14.14
C ASP A 44 0.96 5.42 -12.76
N LEU A 45 1.77 5.46 -11.71
CA LEU A 45 1.29 5.49 -10.32
C LEU A 45 0.51 6.77 -10.04
N GLN A 46 1.01 7.94 -10.45
CA GLN A 46 0.31 9.21 -10.25
C GLN A 46 -1.03 9.22 -11.01
N GLN A 47 -1.07 8.64 -12.20
CA GLN A 47 -2.30 8.52 -12.95
C GLN A 47 -3.31 7.59 -12.26
N CYS A 48 -2.84 6.46 -11.74
CA CYS A 48 -3.66 5.51 -11.00
C CYS A 48 -4.25 6.14 -9.74
N ILE A 49 -3.45 6.87 -8.99
CA ILE A 49 -3.89 7.58 -7.78
C ILE A 49 -5.03 8.55 -8.12
N LYS A 50 -4.87 9.28 -9.19
CA LYS A 50 -5.88 10.24 -9.65
C LYS A 50 -7.17 9.55 -10.10
N ASP A 51 -7.04 8.53 -10.95
CA ASP A 51 -8.18 7.82 -11.54
C ASP A 51 -8.98 7.05 -10.51
N GLU A 52 -8.31 6.44 -9.54
CA GLU A 52 -8.93 5.63 -8.49
C GLU A 52 -9.35 6.45 -7.27
N LYS A 53 -9.17 7.75 -7.31
CA LYS A 53 -9.60 8.71 -6.28
C LYS A 53 -8.97 8.45 -4.90
N TYR A 54 -7.69 8.14 -4.88
CA TYR A 54 -6.94 8.06 -3.64
C TYR A 54 -6.68 9.46 -3.07
N LYS A 55 -6.76 9.58 -1.74
CA LYS A 55 -6.39 10.80 -1.02
C LYS A 55 -5.08 10.57 -0.29
N GLN A 56 -4.16 11.49 -0.42
CA GLN A 56 -2.90 11.44 0.32
C GLN A 56 -3.14 11.79 1.79
N LEU A 57 -2.72 10.90 2.68
CA LEU A 57 -2.77 11.13 4.13
C LEU A 57 -1.45 11.61 4.68
N ILE A 58 -0.36 10.99 4.24
CA ILE A 58 1.00 11.27 4.72
C ILE A 58 1.93 11.25 3.52
N LYS A 59 2.86 12.21 3.47
CA LYS A 59 3.95 12.22 2.51
C LYS A 59 5.22 12.62 3.24
N THR A 60 6.23 11.78 3.18
CA THR A 60 7.53 12.04 3.76
C THR A 60 8.58 11.98 2.65
N VAL A 61 9.41 13.00 2.56
CA VAL A 61 10.49 13.06 1.56
C VAL A 61 11.78 13.38 2.28
N ASP A 62 12.77 12.50 2.13
CA ASP A 62 14.14 12.81 2.52
C ASP A 62 15.06 12.68 1.30
N SER A 63 16.36 12.76 1.49
CA SER A 63 17.32 12.76 0.38
C SER A 63 17.33 11.44 -0.40
N ASP A 64 16.95 10.33 0.23
CA ASP A 64 17.09 8.99 -0.34
C ASP A 64 15.78 8.27 -0.59
N GLU A 65 14.70 8.71 0.05
CA GLU A 65 13.45 7.96 0.03
C GLU A 65 12.22 8.87 0.11
N LYS A 66 11.19 8.49 -0.62
CA LYS A 66 9.89 9.14 -0.60
C LYS A 66 8.84 8.12 -0.20
N VAL A 67 8.10 8.40 0.86
CA VAL A 67 7.02 7.53 1.35
C VAL A 67 5.72 8.29 1.28
N CYS A 68 4.70 7.67 0.68
CA CYS A 68 3.34 8.20 0.67
C CYS A 68 2.39 7.15 1.20
N ILE A 69 1.43 7.59 2.00
CA ILE A 69 0.31 6.77 2.43
C ILE A 69 -0.96 7.43 1.93
N LEU A 70 -1.72 6.67 1.13
CA LEU A 70 -2.93 7.16 0.49
C LEU A 70 -4.10 6.27 0.88
N LYS A 71 -5.28 6.83 0.91
CA LYS A 71 -6.50 6.11 1.26
C LYS A 71 -7.56 6.31 0.19
N LYS A 72 -8.24 5.23 -0.16
CA LYS A 72 -9.42 5.21 -1.00
C LYS A 72 -10.62 4.85 -0.12
N GLU A 73 -11.64 5.70 -0.11
CA GLU A 73 -12.82 5.45 0.69
C GLU A 73 -13.67 4.33 0.12
N LYS A 74 -14.41 3.65 1.00
CA LYS A 74 -15.34 2.62 0.61
C LYS A 74 -16.46 3.23 -0.24
N SER A 75 -16.79 2.55 -1.33
CA SER A 75 -17.95 2.88 -2.17
C SER A 75 -18.86 1.65 -2.29
N SER A 76 -20.03 1.82 -2.95
CA SER A 76 -20.96 0.71 -3.15
C SER A 76 -20.32 -0.45 -3.94
N ASP A 77 -19.33 -0.15 -4.79
CA ASP A 77 -18.75 -1.14 -5.68
C ASP A 77 -17.35 -1.60 -5.24
N CYS A 78 -16.71 -0.89 -4.32
CA CYS A 78 -15.33 -1.15 -3.93
C CYS A 78 -15.14 -1.05 -2.42
N PRO A 79 -14.36 -1.95 -1.81
CA PRO A 79 -13.97 -1.81 -0.41
C PRO A 79 -13.00 -0.63 -0.25
N SER A 80 -12.80 -0.20 0.99
CA SER A 80 -11.77 0.77 1.28
C SER A 80 -10.40 0.16 1.05
N ALA A 81 -9.41 0.99 0.76
CA ALA A 81 -8.05 0.54 0.51
C ALA A 81 -7.04 1.57 0.96
N PHE A 82 -5.88 1.09 1.40
CA PHE A 82 -4.71 1.92 1.61
C PHE A 82 -3.66 1.56 0.58
N LEU A 83 -2.99 2.55 0.05
CA LEU A 83 -1.84 2.38 -0.83
C LEU A 83 -0.65 3.05 -0.16
N ILE A 84 0.38 2.26 0.08
CA ILE A 84 1.65 2.76 0.63
C ILE A 84 2.68 2.67 -0.48
N THR A 85 3.31 3.78 -0.81
CA THR A 85 4.37 3.81 -1.82
C THR A 85 5.68 4.17 -1.15
N VAL A 86 6.71 3.39 -1.43
CA VAL A 86 8.07 3.65 -0.95
C VAL A 86 8.97 3.70 -2.17
N GLN A 87 9.47 4.89 -2.49
CA GLN A 87 10.30 5.11 -3.68
C GLN A 87 11.70 5.54 -3.28
N SER A 88 12.69 4.81 -3.75
CA SER A 88 14.10 5.17 -3.62
C SER A 88 14.71 5.34 -5.00
N LYS A 89 16.02 5.62 -5.07
CA LYS A 89 16.72 5.73 -6.36
C LYS A 89 16.80 4.40 -7.10
N GLU A 90 16.73 3.29 -6.38
CA GLU A 90 16.98 1.97 -6.93
C GLU A 90 15.74 1.13 -7.10
N ASP A 91 14.74 1.34 -6.26
CA ASP A 91 13.52 0.54 -6.28
C ASP A 91 12.29 1.34 -5.92
N THR A 92 11.14 0.76 -6.26
CA THR A 92 9.82 1.24 -5.87
C THR A 92 9.06 0.07 -5.27
N GLN A 93 8.54 0.26 -4.06
CA GLN A 93 7.67 -0.71 -3.41
C GLN A 93 6.27 -0.14 -3.30
N LEU A 94 5.28 -0.91 -3.72
CA LEU A 94 3.87 -0.56 -3.65
C LEU A 94 3.16 -1.60 -2.80
N ILE A 95 2.45 -1.14 -1.77
CA ILE A 95 1.71 -2.02 -0.86
C ILE A 95 0.25 -1.59 -0.86
N TRP A 96 -0.63 -2.47 -1.35
CA TRP A 96 -2.08 -2.25 -1.31
C TRP A 96 -2.69 -3.10 -0.21
N ILE A 97 -3.44 -2.46 0.67
CA ILE A 97 -4.16 -3.14 1.74
C ILE A 97 -5.65 -2.86 1.55
N THR A 98 -6.41 -3.91 1.28
CA THR A 98 -7.85 -3.83 1.01
C THR A 98 -8.64 -4.39 2.19
N GLY A 99 -9.69 -3.69 2.62
CA GLY A 99 -10.55 -4.13 3.70
C GLY A 99 -11.17 -2.95 4.43
N ASP A 100 -12.02 -3.23 5.40
CA ASP A 100 -12.63 -2.21 6.26
C ASP A 100 -11.68 -1.87 7.41
N MET A 101 -10.77 -0.94 7.14
CA MET A 101 -9.76 -0.51 8.11
C MET A 101 -9.85 0.99 8.34
N ARG A 102 -9.61 1.39 9.60
CA ARG A 102 -9.41 2.79 9.93
C ARG A 102 -7.92 3.10 9.92
N LYS A 103 -7.59 4.38 9.94
CA LYS A 103 -6.19 4.83 9.98
C LYS A 103 -5.44 4.23 11.18
N GLU A 104 -6.09 4.15 12.34
CA GLU A 104 -5.52 3.57 13.56
C GLU A 104 -5.17 2.09 13.37
N ASP A 105 -5.99 1.36 12.64
CA ASP A 105 -5.76 -0.05 12.33
C ASP A 105 -4.53 -0.21 11.43
N LEU A 106 -4.36 0.68 10.46
CA LEU A 106 -3.19 0.69 9.60
C LEU A 106 -1.92 0.93 10.41
N GLU A 107 -1.95 1.86 11.35
CA GLU A 107 -0.81 2.15 12.22
C GLU A 107 -0.40 0.93 13.03
N LYS A 108 -1.37 0.19 13.55
CA LYS A 108 -1.10 -1.06 14.27
C LYS A 108 -0.45 -2.11 13.38
N LEU A 109 -0.97 -2.25 12.16
CA LEU A 109 -0.44 -3.21 11.19
C LEU A 109 1.02 -2.89 10.84
N LEU A 110 1.32 -1.63 10.56
CA LEU A 110 2.66 -1.20 10.19
C LEU A 110 3.68 -1.42 11.32
N LYS A 111 3.25 -1.28 12.56
CA LYS A 111 4.12 -1.57 13.71
C LYS A 111 4.46 -3.05 13.87
N LYS A 112 3.58 -3.94 13.36
CA LYS A 112 3.79 -5.39 13.43
C LYS A 112 4.65 -5.90 12.27
N LEU A 113 4.72 -5.15 11.19
CA LEU A 113 5.53 -5.50 10.02
C LEU A 113 6.93 -4.90 10.14
#